data_6bb2b312eab2d4dbd0c112257af6b07f
#
_entry.id   6bb2b312eab2d4dbd0c112257af6b07f
#
_cell.length_a   1.000
_cell.length_b   1.000
_cell.length_c   1.000
_cell.angle_alpha   90.00
_cell.angle_beta   90.00
_cell.angle_gamma   90.00
#
_symmetry.space_group_name_H-M   'P 1'
#
loop_
_entity.id
_entity.type
_entity.pdbx_description
1 polymer ?
#
loop_
_entity_poly.entity_id
_entity_poly.type
_entity_poly.pdbx_seq_one_letter_code
_entity_poly.pdbx_strand_id
1 'polypeptide(L)'
;GDHDGITPQQLNQLLQSSYPQVDPSQEVLHVIPIGYEVDGLPAVRNPEGLHANQVEVETHVVLGDAAMLKNTVKAVEASKVSVKSLVVQSLAAAEATLTGDEREMGVVLVDIGGGTSNLAIFRQGNPWYSAVIPVGGNQFSRDLAVALRIPFYLAEELKIKWGHAMVETVKGDEEVVVPSFQGQPRRIIQRQELCEPQEARLAELLKLVLLRVRQAGL
;
A
#
# COMPACT_ATOMS: atom_id res chain seq x y z
N GLY A 1 -6.44 -10.03 48.15
CA GLY A 1 -6.73 -9.23 47.00
C GLY A 1 -6.81 -10.14 45.81
N ASP A 2 -7.91 -10.08 45.08
CA ASP A 2 -8.22 -10.90 43.93
C ASP A 2 -7.15 -10.73 42.86
N HIS A 3 -6.43 -11.79 42.58
CA HIS A 3 -5.49 -11.87 41.48
C HIS A 3 -6.25 -12.32 40.21
N ASP A 4 -7.15 -11.47 39.74
CA ASP A 4 -7.71 -11.66 38.42
C ASP A 4 -6.64 -11.31 37.36
N GLY A 5 -6.50 -12.19 36.34
CA GLY A 5 -5.54 -11.96 35.27
C GLY A 5 -5.84 -10.67 34.49
N ILE A 6 -4.98 -10.36 33.53
CA ILE A 6 -5.14 -9.17 32.62
C ILE A 6 -6.52 -9.20 31.98
N THR A 7 -7.27 -8.10 32.11
CA THR A 7 -8.63 -7.99 31.58
C THR A 7 -8.66 -7.29 30.23
N PRO A 8 -9.68 -7.53 29.39
CA PRO A 8 -9.88 -6.79 28.14
C PRO A 8 -9.94 -5.29 28.33
N GLN A 9 -10.49 -4.83 29.46
CA GLN A 9 -10.59 -3.41 29.78
C GLN A 9 -9.20 -2.78 30.01
N GLN A 10 -8.30 -3.48 30.69
CA GLN A 10 -6.92 -3.04 30.89
C GLN A 10 -6.16 -2.98 29.56
N LEU A 11 -6.34 -3.97 28.68
CA LEU A 11 -5.73 -3.96 27.34
C LEU A 11 -6.25 -2.79 26.49
N ASN A 12 -7.54 -2.49 26.54
CA ASN A 12 -8.10 -1.33 25.86
C ASN A 12 -7.55 -0.02 26.42
N GLN A 13 -7.39 0.11 27.73
CA GLN A 13 -6.78 1.30 28.35
C GLN A 13 -5.30 1.43 27.94
N LEU A 14 -4.55 0.34 27.90
CA LEU A 14 -3.17 0.31 27.45
C LEU A 14 -3.07 0.78 25.99
N LEU A 15 -3.94 0.26 25.11
CA LEU A 15 -3.99 0.67 23.72
C LEU A 15 -4.36 2.15 23.56
N GLN A 16 -5.31 2.65 24.34
CA GLN A 16 -5.65 4.08 24.33
C GLN A 16 -4.49 4.96 24.78
N SER A 17 -3.71 4.50 25.78
CA SER A 17 -2.53 5.23 26.25
C SER A 17 -1.37 5.22 25.25
N SER A 18 -1.38 4.30 24.28
CA SER A 18 -0.37 4.19 23.23
C SER A 18 -0.60 5.13 22.03
N TYR A 19 -1.70 5.90 22.04
CA TYR A 19 -1.96 6.90 21.00
C TYR A 19 -0.87 7.97 21.00
N PRO A 20 -0.17 8.15 19.87
CA PRO A 20 0.92 9.12 19.81
C PRO A 20 0.38 10.55 19.83
N GLN A 21 1.15 11.46 20.41
CA GLN A 21 0.98 12.87 20.15
C GLN A 21 1.57 13.18 18.77
N VAL A 22 0.76 13.72 17.88
CA VAL A 22 1.16 14.03 16.51
C VAL A 22 1.13 15.53 16.25
N ASP A 23 1.87 15.97 15.23
CA ASP A 23 1.80 17.36 14.77
C ASP A 23 0.37 17.71 14.34
N PRO A 24 -0.12 18.95 14.56
CA PRO A 24 -1.46 19.40 14.13
C PRO A 24 -1.73 19.24 12.62
N SER A 25 -0.70 19.12 11.80
CA SER A 25 -0.83 18.81 10.36
C SER A 25 -1.13 17.35 10.07
N GLN A 26 -1.05 16.47 11.07
CA GLN A 26 -1.28 15.05 10.96
C GLN A 26 -2.49 14.60 11.78
N GLU A 27 -3.10 13.50 11.37
CA GLU A 27 -4.20 12.84 12.05
C GLU A 27 -3.91 11.34 12.16
N VAL A 28 -4.17 10.75 13.32
CA VAL A 28 -4.03 9.31 13.55
C VAL A 28 -5.22 8.60 12.91
N LEU A 29 -4.97 7.79 11.89
CA LEU A 29 -6.00 6.98 11.22
C LEU A 29 -6.22 5.64 11.92
N HIS A 30 -5.13 4.96 12.27
CA HIS A 30 -5.18 3.66 12.93
C HIS A 30 -4.08 3.55 13.98
N VAL A 31 -4.42 2.89 15.09
CA VAL A 31 -3.48 2.37 16.09
C VAL A 31 -3.82 0.89 16.25
N ILE A 32 -2.95 0.01 15.76
CA ILE A 32 -3.21 -1.42 15.64
C ILE A 32 -2.20 -2.16 16.52
N PRO A 33 -2.63 -2.95 17.52
CA PRO A 33 -1.71 -3.76 18.29
C PRO A 33 -1.11 -4.86 17.42
N ILE A 34 0.21 -4.99 17.42
CA ILE A 34 0.95 -6.01 16.67
C ILE A 34 1.54 -7.08 17.58
N GLY A 35 1.67 -6.81 18.87
CA GLY A 35 2.14 -7.74 19.87
C GLY A 35 2.14 -7.12 21.27
N TYR A 36 2.33 -7.96 22.26
CA TYR A 36 2.48 -7.55 23.65
C TYR A 36 3.77 -8.11 24.22
N GLU A 37 4.36 -7.39 25.16
CA GLU A 37 5.40 -7.88 26.04
C GLU A 37 4.82 -8.02 27.45
N VAL A 38 5.02 -9.17 28.08
CA VAL A 38 4.48 -9.50 29.41
C VAL A 38 5.63 -9.90 30.33
N ASP A 39 5.89 -9.11 31.36
CA ASP A 39 7.00 -9.30 32.30
C ASP A 39 8.35 -9.57 31.61
N GLY A 40 8.64 -8.82 30.52
CA GLY A 40 9.86 -8.97 29.72
C GLY A 40 9.82 -10.11 28.70
N LEU A 41 8.71 -10.86 28.57
CA LEU A 41 8.53 -11.88 27.55
C LEU A 41 7.87 -11.26 26.31
N PRO A 42 8.61 -11.11 25.17
CA PRO A 42 8.11 -10.48 23.97
C PRO A 42 7.19 -11.40 23.15
N ALA A 43 6.51 -10.81 22.18
CA ALA A 43 5.69 -11.49 21.17
C ALA A 43 4.50 -12.30 21.73
N VAL A 44 3.96 -11.89 22.86
CA VAL A 44 2.70 -12.44 23.38
C VAL A 44 1.55 -11.91 22.54
N ARG A 45 0.77 -12.81 21.91
CA ARG A 45 -0.34 -12.42 21.02
C ARG A 45 -1.57 -11.95 21.78
N ASN A 46 -1.93 -12.68 22.81
CA ASN A 46 -3.09 -12.38 23.64
C ASN A 46 -2.71 -12.54 25.11
N PRO A 47 -2.50 -11.46 25.84
CA PRO A 47 -2.17 -11.49 27.25
C PRO A 47 -3.41 -11.59 28.17
N GLU A 48 -4.63 -11.62 27.61
CA GLU A 48 -5.86 -11.73 28.40
C GLU A 48 -5.86 -12.97 29.30
N GLY A 49 -6.19 -12.78 30.56
CA GLY A 49 -6.21 -13.84 31.55
C GLY A 49 -4.85 -14.24 32.14
N LEU A 50 -3.74 -13.76 31.59
CA LEU A 50 -2.41 -13.98 32.17
C LEU A 50 -2.25 -13.13 33.44
N HIS A 51 -1.51 -13.66 34.39
CA HIS A 51 -1.06 -12.90 35.57
C HIS A 51 0.27 -12.25 35.22
N ALA A 52 0.35 -10.91 35.33
CA ALA A 52 1.58 -10.18 35.07
C ALA A 52 1.69 -8.91 35.92
N ASN A 53 2.93 -8.50 36.19
CA ASN A 53 3.22 -7.23 36.84
C ASN A 53 3.33 -6.08 35.87
N GLN A 54 3.81 -6.37 34.64
CA GLN A 54 4.05 -5.38 33.58
C GLN A 54 3.56 -5.92 32.24
N VAL A 55 2.82 -5.07 31.53
CA VAL A 55 2.36 -5.35 30.16
C VAL A 55 2.66 -4.14 29.30
N GLU A 56 3.35 -4.37 28.20
CA GLU A 56 3.59 -3.38 27.16
C GLU A 56 2.90 -3.81 25.86
N VAL A 57 2.50 -2.83 25.04
CA VAL A 57 1.90 -3.09 23.72
C VAL A 57 2.76 -2.46 22.64
N GLU A 58 3.11 -3.24 21.64
CA GLU A 58 3.69 -2.75 20.41
C GLU A 58 2.58 -2.46 19.42
N THR A 59 2.58 -1.25 18.81
CA THR A 59 1.50 -0.83 17.93
C THR A 59 2.03 -0.36 16.58
N HIS A 60 1.32 -0.73 15.51
CA HIS A 60 1.45 -0.10 14.20
C HIS A 60 0.54 1.12 14.14
N VAL A 61 1.14 2.30 14.00
CA VAL A 61 0.42 3.58 13.91
C VAL A 61 0.42 4.07 12.47
N VAL A 62 -0.77 4.38 11.95
CA VAL A 62 -0.94 4.94 10.62
C VAL A 62 -1.40 6.39 10.73
N LEU A 63 -0.62 7.29 10.14
CA LEU A 63 -0.88 8.73 10.13
C LEU A 63 -1.27 9.19 8.72
N GLY A 64 -2.11 10.21 8.65
CA GLY A 64 -2.46 10.90 7.43
C GLY A 64 -2.31 12.41 7.55
N ASP A 65 -2.19 13.09 6.42
CA ASP A 65 -2.25 14.57 6.37
C ASP A 65 -3.67 15.03 6.70
N ALA A 66 -3.82 15.82 7.77
CA ALA A 66 -5.10 16.23 8.30
C ALA A 66 -5.93 17.08 7.29
N ALA A 67 -5.27 17.89 6.46
CA ALA A 67 -5.97 18.71 5.46
C ALA A 67 -6.49 17.85 4.32
N MET A 68 -5.67 16.89 3.85
CA MET A 68 -6.07 15.96 2.79
C MET A 68 -7.21 15.04 3.23
N LEU A 69 -7.15 14.53 4.46
CA LEU A 69 -8.21 13.70 5.02
C LEU A 69 -9.54 14.47 5.09
N LYS A 70 -9.52 15.70 5.64
CA LYS A 70 -10.70 16.56 5.69
C LYS A 70 -11.26 16.89 4.32
N ASN A 71 -10.40 17.14 3.33
CA ASN A 71 -10.84 17.39 1.95
C ASN A 71 -11.49 16.14 1.32
N THR A 72 -10.94 14.96 1.59
CA THR A 72 -11.52 13.69 1.12
C THR A 72 -12.90 13.47 1.73
N VAL A 73 -13.05 13.66 3.05
CA VAL A 73 -14.35 13.57 3.72
C VAL A 73 -15.36 14.56 3.11
N LYS A 74 -14.97 15.84 2.97
CA LYS A 74 -15.85 16.86 2.37
C LYS A 74 -16.29 16.52 0.95
N ALA A 75 -15.39 15.95 0.15
CA ALA A 75 -15.72 15.55 -1.23
C ALA A 75 -16.80 14.45 -1.26
N VAL A 76 -16.72 13.47 -0.35
CA VAL A 76 -17.75 12.42 -0.21
C VAL A 76 -19.06 12.99 0.32
N GLU A 77 -19.00 13.81 1.36
CA GLU A 77 -20.19 14.43 2.00
C GLU A 77 -20.92 15.40 1.06
N ALA A 78 -20.22 16.02 0.11
CA ALA A 78 -20.83 16.83 -0.95
C ALA A 78 -21.84 16.03 -1.81
N SER A 79 -21.68 14.71 -1.87
CA SER A 79 -22.62 13.79 -2.53
C SER A 79 -23.78 13.36 -1.61
N LYS A 80 -23.98 14.03 -0.46
CA LYS A 80 -25.01 13.73 0.56
C LYS A 80 -24.86 12.33 1.18
N VAL A 81 -23.66 11.81 1.23
CA VAL A 81 -23.30 10.56 1.91
C VAL A 81 -22.47 10.90 3.13
N SER A 82 -22.84 10.39 4.31
CA SER A 82 -22.05 10.57 5.53
C SER A 82 -20.88 9.61 5.57
N VAL A 83 -19.70 10.10 5.96
CA VAL A 83 -18.51 9.28 6.18
C VAL A 83 -18.53 8.77 7.62
N LYS A 84 -18.60 7.45 7.80
CA LYS A 84 -18.59 6.83 9.12
C LYS A 84 -17.16 6.65 9.67
N SER A 85 -16.23 6.27 8.82
CA SER A 85 -14.83 6.05 9.19
C SER A 85 -13.93 6.12 7.95
N LEU A 86 -12.65 6.40 8.19
CA LEU A 86 -11.60 6.33 7.18
C LEU A 86 -10.78 5.07 7.42
N VAL A 87 -10.49 4.33 6.36
CA VAL A 87 -9.67 3.12 6.39
C VAL A 87 -8.56 3.26 5.35
N VAL A 88 -7.33 2.93 5.74
CA VAL A 88 -6.20 2.93 4.81
C VAL A 88 -6.40 1.87 3.73
N GLN A 89 -6.16 2.26 2.48
CA GLN A 89 -6.41 1.45 1.30
C GLN A 89 -5.74 0.07 1.36
N SER A 90 -4.48 0.00 1.80
CA SER A 90 -3.75 -1.27 1.90
C SER A 90 -4.37 -2.24 2.91
N LEU A 91 -4.93 -1.74 4.01
CA LEU A 91 -5.64 -2.58 5.00
C LEU A 91 -6.99 -3.04 4.46
N ALA A 92 -7.74 -2.15 3.78
CA ALA A 92 -8.99 -2.51 3.15
C ALA A 92 -8.80 -3.55 2.02
N ALA A 93 -7.77 -3.39 1.19
CA ALA A 93 -7.40 -4.35 0.16
C ALA A 93 -7.03 -5.72 0.77
N ALA A 94 -6.31 -5.73 1.89
CA ALA A 94 -5.95 -6.95 2.60
C ALA A 94 -7.18 -7.73 3.09
N GLU A 95 -8.20 -7.03 3.59
CA GLU A 95 -9.46 -7.70 4.01
C GLU A 95 -10.16 -8.41 2.85
N ALA A 96 -10.06 -7.87 1.64
CA ALA A 96 -10.72 -8.42 0.47
C ALA A 96 -9.93 -9.53 -0.25
N THR A 97 -8.60 -9.59 -0.05
CA THR A 97 -7.72 -10.42 -0.90
C THR A 97 -6.93 -11.46 -0.13
N LEU A 98 -6.56 -11.21 1.14
CA LEU A 98 -5.71 -12.11 1.90
C LEU A 98 -6.51 -13.09 2.74
N THR A 99 -6.07 -14.34 2.72
CA THR A 99 -6.54 -15.38 3.65
C THR A 99 -5.92 -15.23 5.03
N GLY A 100 -6.51 -15.87 6.04
CA GLY A 100 -5.93 -15.94 7.39
C GLY A 100 -4.56 -16.61 7.41
N ASP A 101 -4.40 -17.69 6.64
CA ASP A 101 -3.15 -18.45 6.55
C ASP A 101 -2.01 -17.61 5.93
N GLU A 102 -2.28 -16.84 4.88
CA GLU A 102 -1.29 -15.93 4.27
C GLU A 102 -0.84 -14.86 5.27
N ARG A 103 -1.78 -14.26 6.02
CA ARG A 103 -1.44 -13.27 7.06
C ARG A 103 -0.60 -13.91 8.16
N GLU A 104 -0.91 -15.14 8.55
CA GLU A 104 -0.19 -15.87 9.60
C GLU A 104 1.23 -16.23 9.18
N MET A 105 1.40 -16.77 7.97
CA MET A 105 2.71 -17.15 7.43
C MET A 105 3.60 -15.93 7.12
N GLY A 106 3.01 -14.78 6.92
CA GLY A 106 3.69 -13.55 6.49
C GLY A 106 3.53 -13.30 4.99
N VAL A 107 3.04 -12.10 4.66
CA VAL A 107 2.77 -11.71 3.28
C VAL A 107 3.01 -10.23 3.07
N VAL A 108 3.49 -9.88 1.89
CA VAL A 108 3.59 -8.51 1.39
C VAL A 108 2.49 -8.28 0.36
N LEU A 109 1.53 -7.44 0.70
CA LEU A 109 0.49 -6.99 -0.23
C LEU A 109 0.95 -5.71 -0.91
N VAL A 110 0.87 -5.67 -2.23
CA VAL A 110 1.14 -4.46 -3.03
C VAL A 110 -0.07 -4.17 -3.91
N ASP A 111 -0.72 -3.05 -3.65
CA ASP A 111 -1.84 -2.54 -4.44
C ASP A 111 -1.34 -1.43 -5.35
N ILE A 112 -1.22 -1.73 -6.65
CA ILE A 112 -0.69 -0.81 -7.67
C ILE A 112 -1.85 -0.04 -8.30
N GLY A 113 -2.03 1.20 -7.82
CA GLY A 113 -3.05 2.11 -8.34
C GLY A 113 -2.56 2.94 -9.55
N GLY A 114 -3.34 3.96 -9.91
CA GLY A 114 -2.99 4.87 -11.00
C GLY A 114 -1.82 5.81 -10.66
N GLY A 115 -1.84 6.45 -9.49
CA GLY A 115 -0.82 7.42 -9.06
C GLY A 115 0.18 6.90 -8.04
N THR A 116 -0.22 5.94 -7.23
CA THR A 116 0.54 5.39 -6.12
C THR A 116 0.42 3.88 -6.04
N SER A 117 1.40 3.25 -5.40
CA SER A 117 1.30 1.85 -4.97
C SER A 117 1.29 1.80 -3.45
N ASN A 118 0.30 1.11 -2.88
CA ASN A 118 0.13 0.96 -1.44
C ASN A 118 0.66 -0.41 -1.01
N LEU A 119 1.46 -0.41 0.04
CA LEU A 119 2.07 -1.61 0.59
C LEU A 119 1.52 -1.88 1.98
N ALA A 120 1.19 -3.13 2.27
CA ALA A 120 0.98 -3.63 3.63
C ALA A 120 1.74 -4.94 3.83
N ILE A 121 2.42 -5.07 4.94
CA ILE A 121 3.12 -6.28 5.34
C ILE A 121 2.39 -6.86 6.54
N PHE A 122 2.02 -8.12 6.44
CA PHE A 122 1.44 -8.88 7.53
C PHE A 122 2.45 -9.90 8.05
N ARG A 123 2.46 -10.08 9.35
CA ARG A 123 3.27 -11.07 10.04
C ARG A 123 2.51 -11.62 11.25
N GLN A 124 2.45 -12.93 11.37
CA GLN A 124 1.76 -13.59 12.48
C GLN A 124 0.31 -13.11 12.66
N GLY A 125 -0.40 -12.92 11.54
CA GLY A 125 -1.80 -12.48 11.52
C GLY A 125 -2.02 -10.96 11.60
N ASN A 126 -1.02 -10.18 12.01
CA ASN A 126 -1.15 -8.74 12.26
C ASN A 126 -0.51 -7.89 11.17
N PRO A 127 -1.06 -6.68 10.88
CA PRO A 127 -0.41 -5.71 10.03
C PRO A 127 0.84 -5.14 10.74
N TRP A 128 1.99 -5.53 10.21
CA TRP A 128 3.31 -5.19 10.75
C TRP A 128 3.82 -3.83 10.26
N TYR A 129 3.58 -3.53 8.99
CA TYR A 129 4.08 -2.31 8.36
C TYR A 129 3.18 -1.91 7.20
N SER A 130 3.05 -0.61 6.96
CA SER A 130 2.40 -0.08 5.77
C SER A 130 3.17 1.11 5.21
N ALA A 131 3.12 1.29 3.88
CA ALA A 131 3.75 2.40 3.20
C ALA A 131 3.03 2.76 1.90
N VAL A 132 3.24 4.00 1.45
CA VAL A 132 2.81 4.47 0.14
C VAL A 132 4.06 4.75 -0.70
N ILE A 133 4.07 4.23 -1.91
CA ILE A 133 5.10 4.47 -2.92
C ILE A 133 4.48 5.37 -4.00
N PRO A 134 5.06 6.56 -4.31
CA PRO A 134 4.49 7.51 -5.25
C PRO A 134 4.76 7.09 -6.72
N VAL A 135 4.55 5.83 -7.03
CA VAL A 135 4.66 5.23 -8.36
C VAL A 135 3.42 4.37 -8.59
N GLY A 136 2.76 4.55 -9.71
CA GLY A 136 1.59 3.78 -10.13
C GLY A 136 1.48 3.78 -11.66
N GLY A 137 0.37 3.30 -12.20
CA GLY A 137 0.14 3.12 -13.63
C GLY A 137 0.37 4.36 -14.49
N ASN A 138 0.14 5.57 -13.93
CA ASN A 138 0.35 6.83 -14.63
C ASN A 138 1.84 7.09 -14.94
N GLN A 139 2.76 6.64 -14.10
CA GLN A 139 4.20 6.77 -14.36
C GLN A 139 4.61 5.90 -15.54
N PHE A 140 4.06 4.67 -15.65
CA PHE A 140 4.27 3.81 -16.81
C PHE A 140 3.81 4.48 -18.11
N SER A 141 2.63 5.12 -18.10
CA SER A 141 2.12 5.82 -19.28
C SER A 141 2.92 7.08 -19.60
N ARG A 142 3.43 7.80 -18.59
CA ARG A 142 4.32 8.96 -18.81
C ARG A 142 5.64 8.55 -19.43
N ASP A 143 6.26 7.48 -18.95
CA ASP A 143 7.51 6.98 -19.53
C ASP A 143 7.32 6.56 -20.97
N LEU A 144 6.22 5.86 -21.27
CA LEU A 144 5.88 5.49 -22.63
C LEU A 144 5.60 6.72 -23.51
N ALA A 145 4.90 7.74 -22.99
CA ALA A 145 4.65 8.99 -23.70
C ALA A 145 5.95 9.70 -24.08
N VAL A 146 6.93 9.71 -23.16
CA VAL A 146 8.26 10.30 -23.40
C VAL A 146 9.06 9.46 -24.39
N ALA A 147 9.15 8.15 -24.18
CA ALA A 147 9.91 7.23 -25.03
C ALA A 147 9.43 7.28 -26.48
N LEU A 148 8.12 7.21 -26.69
CA LEU A 148 7.52 7.23 -28.03
C LEU A 148 7.20 8.63 -28.56
N ARG A 149 7.40 9.70 -27.77
CA ARG A 149 7.06 11.09 -28.11
C ARG A 149 5.61 11.24 -28.57
N ILE A 150 4.69 10.72 -27.77
CA ILE A 150 3.25 10.71 -28.01
C ILE A 150 2.50 11.36 -26.84
N PRO A 151 1.26 11.83 -27.03
CA PRO A 151 0.43 12.32 -25.94
C PRO A 151 0.15 11.25 -24.89
N PHE A 152 -0.06 11.68 -23.63
CA PHE A 152 -0.31 10.78 -22.51
C PHE A 152 -1.51 9.84 -22.73
N TYR A 153 -2.61 10.35 -23.28
CA TYR A 153 -3.81 9.53 -23.52
C TYR A 153 -3.53 8.36 -24.45
N LEU A 154 -2.72 8.62 -25.51
CA LEU A 154 -2.36 7.59 -26.48
C LEU A 154 -1.37 6.57 -25.87
N ALA A 155 -0.45 7.04 -25.04
CA ALA A 155 0.44 6.16 -24.28
C ALA A 155 -0.35 5.25 -23.34
N GLU A 156 -1.38 5.76 -22.66
CA GLU A 156 -2.26 4.98 -21.79
C GLU A 156 -2.99 3.89 -22.58
N GLU A 157 -3.58 4.23 -23.73
CA GLU A 157 -4.24 3.26 -24.61
C GLU A 157 -3.29 2.15 -25.09
N LEU A 158 -2.08 2.54 -25.53
CA LEU A 158 -1.07 1.60 -26.01
C LEU A 158 -0.54 0.72 -24.88
N LYS A 159 -0.33 1.28 -23.69
CA LYS A 159 0.06 0.53 -22.50
C LYS A 159 -0.96 -0.55 -22.15
N ILE A 160 -2.24 -0.18 -22.09
CA ILE A 160 -3.32 -1.12 -21.73
C ILE A 160 -3.42 -2.24 -22.77
N LYS A 161 -3.32 -1.90 -24.05
CA LYS A 161 -3.54 -2.85 -25.13
C LYS A 161 -2.34 -3.73 -25.44
N TRP A 162 -1.12 -3.18 -25.38
CA TRP A 162 0.08 -3.82 -25.91
C TRP A 162 1.23 -3.92 -24.90
N GLY A 163 1.10 -3.27 -23.72
CA GLY A 163 2.13 -3.29 -22.68
C GLY A 163 2.43 -4.69 -22.19
N HIS A 164 3.68 -4.92 -21.81
CA HIS A 164 4.14 -6.14 -21.18
C HIS A 164 5.28 -5.83 -20.21
N ALA A 165 5.36 -6.60 -19.14
CA ALA A 165 6.32 -6.39 -18.06
C ALA A 165 7.69 -7.06 -18.30
N MET A 166 7.79 -7.97 -19.27
CA MET A 166 9.00 -8.73 -19.60
C MET A 166 9.21 -8.71 -21.11
N VAL A 167 10.17 -7.89 -21.56
CA VAL A 167 10.45 -7.67 -23.00
C VAL A 167 10.87 -8.95 -23.70
N GLU A 168 11.66 -9.79 -23.04
CA GLU A 168 12.17 -11.04 -23.57
C GLU A 168 11.08 -12.07 -23.95
N THR A 169 9.89 -11.93 -23.35
CA THR A 169 8.76 -12.82 -23.63
C THR A 169 7.90 -12.32 -24.80
N VAL A 170 8.13 -11.09 -25.26
CA VAL A 170 7.46 -10.50 -26.43
C VAL A 170 8.17 -10.96 -27.69
N LYS A 171 7.42 -11.48 -28.67
CA LYS A 171 8.02 -11.90 -29.95
C LYS A 171 8.62 -10.71 -30.70
N GLY A 172 9.81 -10.92 -31.27
CA GLY A 172 10.56 -9.84 -31.92
C GLY A 172 9.94 -9.32 -33.22
N ASP A 173 9.00 -10.07 -33.82
CA ASP A 173 8.27 -9.71 -35.04
C ASP A 173 6.89 -9.09 -34.80
N GLU A 174 6.50 -8.92 -33.53
CA GLU A 174 5.24 -8.27 -33.19
C GLU A 174 5.30 -6.76 -33.41
N GLU A 175 4.42 -6.26 -34.28
CA GLU A 175 4.34 -4.83 -34.60
C GLU A 175 3.13 -4.17 -33.96
N VAL A 176 3.30 -2.93 -33.52
CA VAL A 176 2.26 -2.07 -32.95
C VAL A 176 2.12 -0.80 -33.78
N VAL A 177 0.89 -0.50 -34.15
CA VAL A 177 0.57 0.74 -34.86
C VAL A 177 0.37 1.86 -33.83
N VAL A 178 1.23 2.87 -33.88
CA VAL A 178 1.02 4.15 -33.19
C VAL A 178 0.12 5.01 -34.09
N PRO A 179 -1.11 5.36 -33.65
CA PRO A 179 -2.03 6.15 -34.46
C PRO A 179 -1.49 7.54 -34.79
N SER A 180 -2.04 8.17 -35.82
CA SER A 180 -1.77 9.57 -36.13
C SER A 180 -2.32 10.49 -35.03
N PHE A 181 -1.57 11.54 -34.69
CA PHE A 181 -1.98 12.56 -33.74
C PHE A 181 -1.34 13.90 -34.03
N GLN A 182 -2.03 14.98 -33.80
CA GLN A 182 -1.53 16.38 -33.95
C GLN A 182 -0.67 16.64 -35.20
N GLY A 183 -1.11 16.11 -36.35
CA GLY A 183 -0.38 16.27 -37.64
C GLY A 183 0.80 15.29 -37.83
N GLN A 184 1.11 14.47 -36.84
CA GLN A 184 2.08 13.38 -36.99
C GLN A 184 1.42 12.20 -37.71
N PRO A 185 2.06 11.59 -38.72
CA PRO A 185 1.51 10.42 -39.40
C PRO A 185 1.54 9.18 -38.46
N ARG A 186 0.70 8.22 -38.79
CA ARG A 186 0.78 6.92 -38.14
C ARG A 186 2.16 6.28 -38.38
N ARG A 187 2.69 5.56 -37.43
CA ARG A 187 3.94 4.81 -37.56
C ARG A 187 3.79 3.40 -36.96
N ILE A 188 4.64 2.49 -37.41
CA ILE A 188 4.74 1.14 -36.89
C ILE A 188 6.02 1.07 -36.06
N ILE A 189 5.94 0.46 -34.90
CA ILE A 189 7.07 0.19 -34.00
C ILE A 189 7.06 -1.29 -33.61
N GLN A 190 8.19 -1.83 -33.19
CA GLN A 190 8.24 -3.16 -32.61
C GLN A 190 7.58 -3.12 -31.22
N ARG A 191 6.78 -4.14 -30.88
CA ARG A 191 6.12 -4.22 -29.58
C ARG A 191 7.12 -4.22 -28.43
N GLN A 192 8.31 -4.80 -28.63
CA GLN A 192 9.40 -4.77 -27.65
C GLN A 192 9.79 -3.33 -27.30
N GLU A 193 9.93 -2.43 -28.27
CA GLU A 193 10.24 -1.00 -28.07
C GLU A 193 9.20 -0.31 -27.17
N LEU A 194 7.92 -0.69 -27.28
CA LEU A 194 6.86 -0.21 -26.40
C LEU A 194 7.00 -0.78 -24.98
N CYS A 195 7.44 -2.02 -24.83
CA CYS A 195 7.52 -2.72 -23.56
C CYS A 195 8.76 -2.35 -22.73
N GLU A 196 9.89 -1.96 -23.36
CA GLU A 196 11.13 -1.57 -22.67
C GLU A 196 10.93 -0.54 -21.53
N PRO A 197 10.27 0.61 -21.74
CA PRO A 197 10.04 1.58 -20.66
C PRO A 197 9.10 1.04 -19.57
N GLN A 198 8.22 0.11 -19.91
CA GLN A 198 7.32 -0.54 -18.96
C GLN A 198 8.08 -1.46 -18.01
N GLU A 199 8.94 -2.32 -18.55
CA GLU A 199 9.82 -3.22 -17.78
C GLU A 199 10.76 -2.43 -16.86
N ALA A 200 11.39 -1.37 -17.40
CA ALA A 200 12.27 -0.51 -16.62
C ALA A 200 11.54 0.14 -15.42
N ARG A 201 10.32 0.64 -15.65
CA ARG A 201 9.51 1.23 -14.58
C ARG A 201 9.04 0.20 -13.56
N LEU A 202 8.66 -0.99 -14.01
CA LEU A 202 8.30 -2.07 -13.09
C LEU A 202 9.50 -2.50 -12.22
N ALA A 203 10.67 -2.63 -12.82
CA ALA A 203 11.89 -2.96 -12.08
C ALA A 203 12.21 -1.90 -11.00
N GLU A 204 12.00 -0.62 -11.29
CA GLU A 204 12.13 0.46 -10.30
C GLU A 204 11.10 0.33 -9.18
N LEU A 205 9.82 0.13 -9.52
CA LEU A 205 8.77 -0.07 -8.52
C LEU A 205 9.08 -1.24 -7.59
N LEU A 206 9.50 -2.38 -8.13
CA LEU A 206 9.86 -3.55 -7.32
C LEU A 206 11.06 -3.30 -6.42
N LYS A 207 12.05 -2.51 -6.87
CA LYS A 207 13.16 -2.07 -6.01
C LYS A 207 12.68 -1.19 -4.85
N LEU A 208 11.73 -0.29 -5.10
CA LEU A 208 11.13 0.54 -4.05
C LEU A 208 10.33 -0.31 -3.06
N VAL A 209 9.56 -1.28 -3.54
CA VAL A 209 8.86 -2.26 -2.68
C VAL A 209 9.87 -2.99 -1.78
N LEU A 210 10.93 -3.55 -2.37
CA LEU A 210 11.97 -4.26 -1.61
C LEU A 210 12.65 -3.36 -0.56
N LEU A 211 12.88 -2.08 -0.90
CA LEU A 211 13.41 -1.11 0.05
C LEU A 211 12.48 -0.95 1.26
N ARG A 212 11.15 -0.87 1.03
CA ARG A 212 10.17 -0.77 2.13
C ARG A 212 10.11 -2.03 2.99
N VAL A 213 10.22 -3.21 2.37
CA VAL A 213 10.30 -4.49 3.08
C VAL A 213 11.52 -4.52 4.02
N ARG A 214 12.69 -4.10 3.52
CA ARG A 214 13.91 -3.98 4.35
C ARG A 214 13.77 -2.96 5.49
N GLN A 215 13.09 -1.83 5.24
CA GLN A 215 12.81 -0.82 6.29
C GLN A 215 11.87 -1.36 7.37
N ALA A 216 11.03 -2.32 7.05
CA ALA A 216 10.19 -3.02 8.01
C ALA A 216 10.95 -4.06 8.87
N GLY A 217 12.25 -4.22 8.67
CA GLY A 217 13.09 -5.19 9.41
C GLY A 217 13.01 -6.63 8.89
N LEU A 218 12.68 -6.78 7.60
CA LEU A 218 12.50 -8.08 6.93
C LEU A 218 13.48 -8.26 5.77
#